data_2de925cde37203eb04d54244503ae85e
#
_entry.id   2de925cde37203eb04d54244503ae85e
#
_cell.length_a   1.000
_cell.length_b   1.000
_cell.length_c   1.000
_cell.angle_alpha   90.00
_cell.angle_beta   90.00
_cell.angle_gamma   90.00
#
_symmetry.space_group_name_H-M   'P 1'
#
loop_
_entity.id
_entity.type
_entity.pdbx_description
1 polymer ?
#
loop_
_entity_poly.entity_id
_entity_poly.type
_entity_poly.pdbx_seq_one_letter_code
_entity_poly.pdbx_strand_id
1 'polypeptide(L)'
;MTRPSLESRQAFAPPFAEKKRKRPDIIADMLRERMIEAGLEPGDRLPAEWLDPEQLSASRGTVREALKILEFQGMIASKTGPGGGIFARAVAPSEAIQTVTNLFLRAPPSISDIYALRKSLEPELAADAALHLPDEAIDDLQATIRLYEAEPKSADEEYVQRLAELDFHAELSRHAKNPVLGFACGLLLNLLRDLPECREIYQTPNPGLRETG
;
A
#
# COMPACT_ATOMS: atom_id res chain seq x y z
N MET A 1 -0.64 -19.15 29.29
CA MET A 1 -1.19 -18.66 28.02
C MET A 1 -1.05 -19.75 26.97
N THR A 2 -2.16 -20.33 26.54
CA THR A 2 -2.20 -21.49 25.65
C THR A 2 -2.01 -20.99 24.20
N ARG A 3 -0.98 -21.47 23.50
CA ARG A 3 -0.77 -21.18 22.07
C ARG A 3 -2.01 -21.62 21.29
N PRO A 4 -2.60 -20.78 20.43
CA PRO A 4 -3.64 -21.22 19.51
C PRO A 4 -3.09 -22.34 18.62
N SER A 5 -3.85 -23.40 18.46
CA SER A 5 -3.50 -24.54 17.63
C SER A 5 -3.33 -24.13 16.16
N LEU A 6 -2.40 -24.75 15.45
CA LEU A 6 -2.11 -24.51 14.03
C LEU A 6 -3.33 -24.72 13.09
N GLU A 7 -4.38 -25.36 13.56
CA GLU A 7 -5.61 -25.65 12.80
C GLU A 7 -6.52 -24.44 12.56
N SER A 8 -6.32 -23.32 13.25
CA SER A 8 -7.14 -22.11 13.08
C SER A 8 -6.57 -21.07 12.09
N ARG A 9 -5.39 -21.31 11.51
CA ARG A 9 -4.88 -20.48 10.43
C ARG A 9 -5.70 -20.80 9.17
N GLN A 10 -6.70 -19.99 8.87
CA GLN A 10 -7.33 -20.02 7.54
C GLN A 10 -6.22 -19.84 6.50
N ALA A 11 -5.90 -20.94 5.80
CA ALA A 11 -4.99 -20.89 4.69
C ALA A 11 -5.47 -19.80 3.73
N PHE A 12 -4.59 -18.90 3.35
CA PHE A 12 -4.88 -17.87 2.35
C PHE A 12 -5.28 -18.61 1.06
N ALA A 13 -6.57 -18.77 0.83
CA ALA A 13 -7.06 -19.42 -0.37
C ALA A 13 -6.64 -18.54 -1.55
N PRO A 14 -5.94 -19.09 -2.56
CA PRO A 14 -5.54 -18.30 -3.71
C PRO A 14 -6.80 -17.69 -4.36
N PRO A 15 -6.79 -16.41 -4.73
CA PRO A 15 -7.95 -15.67 -5.24
C PRO A 15 -8.39 -16.08 -6.66
N PHE A 16 -7.87 -17.19 -7.18
CA PHE A 16 -8.05 -17.62 -8.57
C PHE A 16 -9.25 -18.55 -8.82
N ALA A 17 -10.19 -18.65 -7.87
CA ALA A 17 -11.48 -19.25 -8.22
C ALA A 17 -12.19 -18.30 -9.22
N GLU A 18 -12.36 -18.72 -10.47
CA GLU A 18 -13.06 -17.98 -11.51
C GLU A 18 -14.48 -17.65 -11.06
N LYS A 19 -14.66 -16.46 -10.49
CA LYS A 19 -15.97 -15.90 -10.23
C LYS A 19 -16.55 -15.51 -11.58
N LYS A 20 -17.71 -16.07 -11.95
CA LYS A 20 -18.42 -15.71 -13.18
C LYS A 20 -18.51 -14.18 -13.28
N ARG A 21 -17.72 -13.57 -14.17
CA ARG A 21 -17.61 -12.11 -14.31
C ARG A 21 -18.96 -11.54 -14.76
N LYS A 22 -19.45 -10.54 -14.03
CA LYS A 22 -20.64 -9.81 -14.39
C LYS A 22 -20.35 -8.81 -15.50
N ARG A 23 -21.37 -8.36 -16.22
CA ARG A 23 -21.21 -7.40 -17.31
C ARG A 23 -20.49 -6.10 -16.89
N PRO A 24 -20.77 -5.51 -15.71
CA PRO A 24 -20.01 -4.34 -15.24
C PRO A 24 -18.51 -4.61 -15.07
N ASP A 25 -18.11 -5.79 -14.57
CA ASP A 25 -16.71 -6.16 -14.39
C ASP A 25 -15.97 -6.20 -15.74
N ILE A 26 -16.61 -6.79 -16.76
CA ILE A 26 -16.06 -6.88 -18.13
C ILE A 26 -15.88 -5.49 -18.75
N ILE A 27 -16.85 -4.58 -18.54
CA ILE A 27 -16.77 -3.21 -19.05
C ILE A 27 -15.68 -2.43 -18.30
N ALA A 28 -15.55 -2.61 -16.99
CA ALA A 28 -14.48 -1.98 -16.22
C ALA A 28 -13.09 -2.42 -16.70
N ASP A 29 -12.90 -3.72 -16.95
CA ASP A 29 -11.64 -4.25 -17.48
C ASP A 29 -11.33 -3.69 -18.86
N MET A 30 -12.33 -3.66 -19.75
CA MET A 30 -12.17 -3.10 -21.10
C MET A 30 -11.82 -1.58 -21.06
N LEU A 31 -12.46 -0.82 -20.19
CA LEU A 31 -12.13 0.61 -20.03
C LEU A 31 -10.73 0.79 -19.48
N ARG A 32 -10.30 -0.05 -18.53
CA ARG A 32 -8.93 -0.05 -18.00
C ARG A 32 -7.90 -0.30 -19.10
N GLU A 33 -8.11 -1.32 -19.91
CA GLU A 33 -7.25 -1.65 -21.04
C GLU A 33 -7.16 -0.47 -22.02
N ARG A 34 -8.29 0.14 -22.38
CA ARG A 34 -8.32 1.32 -23.27
C ARG A 34 -7.57 2.52 -22.67
N MET A 35 -7.68 2.75 -21.37
CA MET A 35 -6.94 3.83 -20.69
C MET A 35 -5.43 3.61 -20.81
N ILE A 36 -4.97 2.37 -20.61
CA ILE A 36 -3.55 1.99 -20.71
C ILE A 36 -3.07 2.11 -22.17
N GLU A 37 -3.81 1.57 -23.13
CA GLU A 37 -3.48 1.61 -24.56
C GLU A 37 -3.43 3.04 -25.12
N ALA A 38 -4.32 3.91 -24.62
CA ALA A 38 -4.34 5.33 -25.00
C ALA A 38 -3.28 6.17 -24.26
N GLY A 39 -2.57 5.60 -23.30
CA GLY A 39 -1.56 6.30 -22.51
C GLY A 39 -2.14 7.45 -21.69
N LEU A 40 -3.37 7.29 -21.15
CA LEU A 40 -3.98 8.35 -20.33
C LEU A 40 -3.18 8.58 -19.06
N GLU A 41 -2.78 9.82 -18.86
CA GLU A 41 -2.08 10.26 -17.65
C GLU A 41 -3.08 10.66 -16.55
N PRO A 42 -2.67 10.63 -15.26
CA PRO A 42 -3.50 11.10 -14.16
C PRO A 42 -3.97 12.54 -14.36
N GLY A 43 -5.28 12.75 -14.37
CA GLY A 43 -5.91 14.04 -14.63
C GLY A 43 -6.49 14.17 -16.04
N ASP A 44 -6.16 13.26 -16.94
CA ASP A 44 -6.76 13.24 -18.29
C ASP A 44 -8.23 12.85 -18.22
N ARG A 45 -9.02 13.50 -19.05
CA ARG A 45 -10.45 13.21 -19.17
C ARG A 45 -10.68 12.00 -20.04
N LEU A 46 -11.46 11.03 -19.59
CA LEU A 46 -11.91 9.92 -20.43
C LEU A 46 -12.81 10.44 -21.54
N PRO A 47 -12.58 10.01 -22.81
CA PRO A 47 -13.44 10.35 -23.92
C PRO A 47 -14.90 9.92 -23.69
N ALA A 48 -15.84 10.82 -23.95
CA ALA A 48 -17.25 10.56 -23.68
C ALA A 48 -17.80 9.37 -24.50
N GLU A 49 -17.28 9.17 -25.69
CA GLU A 49 -17.62 8.04 -26.58
C GLU A 49 -17.27 6.69 -25.96
N TRP A 50 -16.26 6.60 -25.11
CA TRP A 50 -15.92 5.34 -24.41
C TRP A 50 -16.97 4.93 -23.38
N LEU A 51 -17.78 5.90 -22.97
CA LEU A 51 -18.79 5.73 -21.91
C LEU A 51 -20.20 5.60 -22.51
N ASP A 52 -20.32 5.59 -23.84
CA ASP A 52 -21.59 5.47 -24.54
C ASP A 52 -22.19 4.07 -24.36
N PRO A 53 -23.38 3.96 -23.75
CA PRO A 53 -24.06 2.69 -23.53
C PRO A 53 -24.29 1.88 -24.82
N GLU A 54 -24.55 2.55 -25.96
CA GLU A 54 -24.77 1.89 -27.25
C GLU A 54 -23.49 1.22 -27.75
N GLN A 55 -22.35 1.93 -27.70
CA GLN A 55 -21.04 1.38 -28.08
C GLN A 55 -20.61 0.24 -27.16
N LEU A 56 -20.95 0.31 -25.88
CA LEU A 56 -20.66 -0.74 -24.90
C LEU A 56 -21.66 -1.90 -24.93
N SER A 57 -22.70 -1.82 -25.76
CA SER A 57 -23.81 -2.79 -25.77
C SER A 57 -24.31 -3.09 -24.34
N ALA A 58 -24.55 -2.03 -23.57
CA ALA A 58 -24.90 -2.11 -22.15
C ALA A 58 -25.93 -1.05 -21.76
N SER A 59 -26.64 -1.27 -20.67
CA SER A 59 -27.52 -0.26 -20.12
C SER A 59 -26.72 0.87 -19.45
N ARG A 60 -27.31 2.09 -19.33
CA ARG A 60 -26.73 3.19 -18.58
C ARG A 60 -26.41 2.81 -17.11
N GLY A 61 -27.24 1.95 -16.51
CA GLY A 61 -27.00 1.41 -15.17
C GLY A 61 -25.75 0.54 -15.12
N THR A 62 -25.57 -0.35 -16.11
CA THR A 62 -24.38 -1.22 -16.19
C THR A 62 -23.09 -0.43 -16.38
N VAL A 63 -23.11 0.61 -17.23
CA VAL A 63 -21.95 1.51 -17.42
C VAL A 63 -21.61 2.24 -16.14
N ARG A 64 -22.61 2.79 -15.42
CA ARG A 64 -22.40 3.46 -14.15
C ARG A 64 -21.81 2.52 -13.09
N GLU A 65 -22.23 1.25 -13.05
CA GLU A 65 -21.65 0.24 -12.16
C GLU A 65 -20.20 -0.06 -12.52
N ALA A 66 -19.86 -0.15 -13.80
CA ALA A 66 -18.47 -0.32 -14.24
C ALA A 66 -17.59 0.86 -13.82
N LEU A 67 -18.09 2.09 -13.98
CA LEU A 67 -17.37 3.28 -13.52
C LEU A 67 -17.16 3.30 -11.99
N LYS A 68 -18.15 2.87 -11.20
CA LYS A 68 -17.98 2.74 -9.75
C LYS A 68 -16.91 1.70 -9.39
N ILE A 69 -16.79 0.61 -10.16
CA ILE A 69 -15.72 -0.38 -9.95
C ILE A 69 -14.35 0.28 -10.18
N LEU A 70 -14.16 1.01 -11.28
CA LEU A 70 -12.90 1.71 -11.56
C LEU A 70 -12.60 2.82 -10.55
N GLU A 71 -13.62 3.54 -10.09
CA GLU A 71 -13.50 4.58 -9.05
C GLU A 71 -13.11 3.97 -7.70
N PHE A 72 -13.72 2.84 -7.31
CA PHE A 72 -13.34 2.09 -6.13
C PHE A 72 -11.91 1.54 -6.20
N GLN A 73 -11.45 1.16 -7.40
CA GLN A 73 -10.07 0.75 -7.65
C GLN A 73 -9.07 1.91 -7.71
N GLY A 74 -9.53 3.16 -7.56
CA GLY A 74 -8.70 4.35 -7.60
C GLY A 74 -8.17 4.72 -8.98
N MET A 75 -8.68 4.10 -10.05
CA MET A 75 -8.21 4.32 -11.42
C MET A 75 -8.84 5.55 -12.09
N ILE A 76 -10.00 5.95 -11.63
CA ILE A 76 -10.72 7.14 -12.11
C ILE A 76 -11.28 7.95 -10.95
N ALA A 77 -11.64 9.21 -11.25
CA ALA A 77 -12.41 10.07 -10.36
C ALA A 77 -13.53 10.75 -11.15
N SER A 78 -14.72 10.85 -10.55
CA SER A 78 -15.86 11.56 -11.11
C SER A 78 -15.87 12.99 -10.59
N LYS A 79 -16.00 13.98 -11.50
CA LYS A 79 -16.23 15.39 -11.14
C LYS A 79 -17.60 15.84 -11.65
N THR A 80 -18.37 16.51 -10.81
CA THR A 80 -19.69 17.07 -11.15
C THR A 80 -19.58 18.56 -11.49
N GLY A 81 -20.60 19.11 -12.18
CA GLY A 81 -20.70 20.52 -12.50
C GLY A 81 -20.05 20.95 -13.82
N PRO A 82 -19.92 22.26 -14.08
CA PRO A 82 -19.28 22.79 -15.29
C PRO A 82 -17.84 22.30 -15.39
N GLY A 83 -17.48 21.68 -16.53
CA GLY A 83 -16.17 21.02 -16.71
C GLY A 83 -16.08 19.66 -16.04
N GLY A 84 -17.19 19.10 -15.55
CA GLY A 84 -17.26 17.77 -14.98
C GLY A 84 -17.00 16.66 -16.00
N GLY A 85 -16.84 15.44 -15.52
CA GLY A 85 -16.56 14.26 -16.33
C GLY A 85 -15.88 13.18 -15.52
N ILE A 86 -15.43 12.16 -16.21
CA ILE A 86 -14.62 11.07 -15.65
C ILE A 86 -13.17 11.34 -16.01
N PHE A 87 -12.29 11.28 -15.03
CA PHE A 87 -10.87 11.60 -15.17
C PHE A 87 -10.01 10.40 -14.72
N ALA A 88 -8.94 10.12 -15.45
CA ALA A 88 -7.93 9.15 -15.05
C ALA A 88 -7.27 9.57 -13.74
N ARG A 89 -6.91 8.58 -12.91
CA ARG A 89 -6.25 8.78 -11.62
C ARG A 89 -5.10 7.78 -11.47
N ALA A 90 -4.03 8.19 -10.81
CA ALA A 90 -3.03 7.24 -10.33
C ALA A 90 -3.54 6.58 -9.04
N VAL A 91 -3.39 5.27 -8.96
CA VAL A 91 -3.60 4.55 -7.69
C VAL A 91 -2.40 4.86 -6.79
N ALA A 92 -2.65 5.50 -5.66
CA ALA A 92 -1.58 5.76 -4.70
C ALA A 92 -1.16 4.44 -4.04
N PRO A 93 0.16 4.14 -3.96
CA PRO A 93 0.64 2.93 -3.28
C PRO A 93 0.12 2.80 -1.85
N SER A 94 -0.04 3.92 -1.14
CA SER A 94 -0.61 3.96 0.22
C SER A 94 -2.06 3.46 0.29
N GLU A 95 -2.90 3.76 -0.71
CA GLU A 95 -4.28 3.26 -0.78
C GLU A 95 -4.32 1.74 -0.99
N ALA A 96 -3.43 1.22 -1.84
CA ALA A 96 -3.28 -0.21 -2.06
C ALA A 96 -2.77 -0.93 -0.79
N ILE A 97 -1.75 -0.38 -0.13
CA ILE A 97 -1.23 -0.88 1.15
C ILE A 97 -2.35 -0.92 2.19
N GLN A 98 -3.11 0.16 2.36
CA GLN A 98 -4.22 0.21 3.31
C GLN A 98 -5.27 -0.86 3.02
N THR A 99 -5.61 -1.07 1.74
CA THR A 99 -6.56 -2.12 1.33
C THR A 99 -6.05 -3.51 1.70
N VAL A 100 -4.77 -3.79 1.45
CA VAL A 100 -4.14 -5.07 1.82
C VAL A 100 -4.04 -5.22 3.33
N THR A 101 -3.70 -4.16 4.08
CA THR A 101 -3.66 -4.17 5.54
C THR A 101 -5.00 -4.58 6.15
N ASN A 102 -6.12 -4.13 5.54
CA ASN A 102 -7.45 -4.51 5.98
C ASN A 102 -7.72 -6.03 5.94
N LEU A 103 -7.01 -6.79 5.08
CA LEU A 103 -7.12 -8.26 5.08
C LEU A 103 -6.61 -8.89 6.38
N PHE A 104 -5.65 -8.23 7.01
CA PHE A 104 -4.99 -8.72 8.21
C PHE A 104 -5.68 -8.29 9.52
N LEU A 105 -6.70 -7.43 9.47
CA LEU A 105 -7.44 -6.99 10.66
C LEU A 105 -8.15 -8.15 11.40
N ARG A 106 -8.51 -9.23 10.68
CA ARG A 106 -9.18 -10.40 11.28
C ARG A 106 -8.24 -11.54 11.63
N ALA A 107 -7.09 -11.60 10.97
CA ALA A 107 -6.07 -12.63 11.17
C ALA A 107 -4.70 -11.97 11.02
N PRO A 108 -4.27 -11.18 12.02
CA PRO A 108 -3.02 -10.47 11.96
C PRO A 108 -1.84 -11.44 11.85
N PRO A 109 -0.83 -11.13 11.02
CA PRO A 109 0.41 -11.88 10.99
C PRO A 109 1.13 -11.71 12.34
N SER A 110 1.93 -12.69 12.72
CA SER A 110 2.80 -12.49 13.88
C SER A 110 3.92 -11.50 13.52
N ILE A 111 4.40 -10.77 14.51
CA ILE A 111 5.56 -9.89 14.34
C ILE A 111 6.76 -10.66 13.81
N SER A 112 6.97 -11.89 14.30
CA SER A 112 8.02 -12.76 13.80
C SER A 112 7.89 -13.05 12.30
N ASP A 113 6.67 -13.23 11.79
CA ASP A 113 6.43 -13.45 10.35
C ASP A 113 6.80 -12.19 9.54
N ILE A 114 6.43 -10.99 10.05
CA ILE A 114 6.77 -9.73 9.40
C ILE A 114 8.29 -9.50 9.38
N TYR A 115 8.96 -9.68 10.53
CA TYR A 115 10.41 -9.50 10.61
C TYR A 115 11.20 -10.54 9.80
N ALA A 116 10.69 -11.77 9.66
CA ALA A 116 11.30 -12.77 8.78
C ALA A 116 11.33 -12.31 7.32
N LEU A 117 10.24 -11.68 6.85
CA LEU A 117 10.19 -11.10 5.51
C LEU A 117 11.06 -9.84 5.39
N ARG A 118 11.04 -8.94 6.39
CA ARG A 118 11.91 -7.77 6.43
C ARG A 118 13.38 -8.15 6.28
N LYS A 119 13.86 -9.12 7.08
CA LYS A 119 15.23 -9.64 6.98
C LYS A 119 15.60 -10.15 5.59
N SER A 120 14.63 -10.65 4.84
CA SER A 120 14.87 -11.18 3.48
C SER A 120 14.87 -10.08 2.41
N LEU A 121 14.09 -9.00 2.59
CA LEU A 121 13.88 -7.98 1.56
C LEU A 121 14.69 -6.69 1.80
N GLU A 122 14.88 -6.30 3.05
CA GLU A 122 15.54 -5.01 3.38
C GLU A 122 17.02 -4.93 2.97
N PRO A 123 17.84 -6.00 2.99
CA PRO A 123 19.19 -5.91 2.45
C PRO A 123 19.24 -5.53 0.97
N GLU A 124 18.30 -6.07 0.17
CA GLU A 124 18.17 -5.73 -1.25
C GLU A 124 17.66 -4.28 -1.42
N LEU A 125 16.69 -3.89 -0.60
CA LEU A 125 16.19 -2.52 -0.57
C LEU A 125 17.30 -1.51 -0.24
N ALA A 126 18.12 -1.79 0.77
CA ALA A 126 19.23 -0.93 1.16
C ALA A 126 20.30 -0.83 0.06
N ALA A 127 20.60 -1.94 -0.61
CA ALA A 127 21.52 -1.96 -1.74
C ALA A 127 20.99 -1.15 -2.93
N ASP A 128 19.69 -1.26 -3.25
CA ASP A 128 19.05 -0.48 -4.30
C ASP A 128 19.04 1.01 -3.96
N ALA A 129 18.68 1.37 -2.74
CA ALA A 129 18.69 2.74 -2.25
C ALA A 129 20.07 3.38 -2.29
N ALA A 130 21.11 2.67 -1.86
CA ALA A 130 22.48 3.16 -1.88
C ALA A 130 22.97 3.58 -3.30
N LEU A 131 22.37 3.01 -4.35
CA LEU A 131 22.70 3.30 -5.73
C LEU A 131 21.82 4.39 -6.37
N HIS A 132 20.62 4.62 -5.85
CA HIS A 132 19.60 5.40 -6.57
C HIS A 132 18.91 6.46 -5.72
N LEU A 133 19.23 6.57 -4.42
CA LEU A 133 18.61 7.56 -3.54
C LEU A 133 19.01 8.97 -3.98
N PRO A 134 18.05 9.90 -4.18
CA PRO A 134 18.38 11.28 -4.50
C PRO A 134 18.93 12.02 -3.25
N ASP A 135 19.72 13.06 -3.48
CA ASP A 135 20.38 13.81 -2.41
C ASP A 135 19.37 14.39 -1.40
N GLU A 136 18.20 14.84 -1.88
CA GLU A 136 17.14 15.39 -1.03
C GLU A 136 16.61 14.35 -0.03
N ALA A 137 16.51 13.08 -0.44
CA ALA A 137 16.04 11.99 0.43
C ALA A 137 17.11 11.59 1.47
N ILE A 138 18.40 11.87 1.22
CA ILE A 138 19.47 11.66 2.20
C ILE A 138 19.27 12.57 3.41
N ASP A 139 18.87 13.82 3.20
CA ASP A 139 18.60 14.75 4.29
C ASP A 139 17.43 14.28 5.17
N ASP A 140 16.37 13.74 4.57
CA ASP A 140 15.22 13.16 5.28
C ASP A 140 15.64 11.92 6.09
N LEU A 141 16.45 11.03 5.51
CA LEU A 141 17.01 9.88 6.23
C LEU A 141 17.91 10.31 7.40
N GLN A 142 18.76 11.30 7.21
CA GLN A 142 19.59 11.84 8.29
C GLN A 142 18.74 12.43 9.41
N ALA A 143 17.60 13.05 9.09
CA ALA A 143 16.70 13.59 10.10
C ALA A 143 16.10 12.46 10.97
N THR A 144 15.76 11.32 10.39
CA THR A 144 15.28 10.15 11.17
C THR A 144 16.37 9.57 12.04
N ILE A 145 17.62 9.47 11.55
CA ILE A 145 18.77 8.96 12.33
C ILE A 145 19.05 9.85 13.53
N ARG A 146 19.00 11.18 13.38
CA ARG A 146 19.26 12.13 14.50
C ARG A 146 18.29 11.95 15.68
N LEU A 147 17.10 11.45 15.44
CA LEU A 147 16.16 11.13 16.53
C LEU A 147 16.68 9.99 17.43
N TYR A 148 17.52 9.11 16.89
CA TYR A 148 18.14 8.02 17.63
C TYR A 148 19.42 8.40 18.40
N GLU A 149 20.05 9.53 18.08
CA GLU A 149 21.29 9.97 18.71
C GLU A 149 21.11 10.34 20.18
N ALA A 150 19.92 10.82 20.56
CA ALA A 150 19.61 11.21 21.94
C ALA A 150 18.95 10.06 22.70
N GLU A 151 19.33 9.85 23.98
CA GLU A 151 18.59 8.95 24.85
C GLU A 151 17.18 9.48 25.12
N PRO A 152 16.11 8.65 24.95
CA PRO A 152 14.75 9.09 25.26
C PRO A 152 14.61 9.32 26.74
N LYS A 153 13.98 10.41 27.11
CA LYS A 153 13.73 10.82 28.49
C LYS A 153 12.37 10.32 29.01
N SER A 154 11.55 9.77 28.13
CA SER A 154 10.22 9.25 28.44
C SER A 154 9.84 8.10 27.51
N ALA A 155 8.81 7.33 27.90
CA ALA A 155 8.25 6.28 27.04
C ALA A 155 7.68 6.86 25.73
N ASP A 156 7.15 8.07 25.77
CA ASP A 156 6.63 8.74 24.56
C ASP A 156 7.78 9.10 23.60
N GLU A 157 8.91 9.58 24.10
CA GLU A 157 10.09 9.85 23.27
C GLU A 157 10.67 8.54 22.71
N GLU A 158 10.71 7.47 23.49
CA GLU A 158 11.13 6.15 23.02
C GLU A 158 10.21 5.63 21.91
N TYR A 159 8.91 5.80 22.06
CA TYR A 159 7.95 5.44 21.04
C TYR A 159 8.15 6.22 19.72
N VAL A 160 8.39 7.54 19.83
CA VAL A 160 8.69 8.39 18.66
C VAL A 160 9.97 7.93 17.95
N GLN A 161 11.02 7.58 18.69
CA GLN A 161 12.25 7.06 18.11
C GLN A 161 12.02 5.74 17.37
N ARG A 162 11.24 4.82 17.96
CA ARG A 162 10.89 3.55 17.30
C ARG A 162 10.07 3.75 16.02
N LEU A 163 9.18 4.74 15.97
CA LEU A 163 8.49 5.11 14.75
C LEU A 163 9.45 5.70 13.71
N ALA A 164 10.46 6.46 14.14
CA ALA A 164 11.47 7.00 13.23
C ALA A 164 12.30 5.90 12.53
N GLU A 165 12.53 4.75 13.19
CA GLU A 165 13.11 3.57 12.52
C GLU A 165 12.23 3.12 11.35
N LEU A 166 10.91 2.99 11.59
CA LEU A 166 9.99 2.62 10.51
C LEU A 166 9.94 3.67 9.41
N ASP A 167 10.05 4.97 9.75
CA ASP A 167 10.08 6.06 8.78
C ASP A 167 11.36 6.03 7.93
N PHE A 168 12.51 5.70 8.51
CA PHE A 168 13.75 5.49 7.78
C PHE A 168 13.58 4.43 6.68
N HIS A 169 13.10 3.24 7.04
CA HIS A 169 12.87 2.17 6.06
C HIS A 169 11.77 2.51 5.06
N ALA A 170 10.74 3.27 5.47
CA ALA A 170 9.69 3.71 4.57
C ALA A 170 10.21 4.69 3.52
N GLU A 171 11.18 5.55 3.88
CA GLU A 171 11.83 6.45 2.94
C GLU A 171 12.65 5.66 1.90
N LEU A 172 13.44 4.68 2.31
CA LEU A 172 14.12 3.78 1.38
C LEU A 172 13.14 3.10 0.42
N SER A 173 11.99 2.65 0.94
CA SER A 173 10.96 1.96 0.15
C SER A 173 10.34 2.86 -0.92
N ARG A 174 10.18 4.16 -0.67
CA ARG A 174 9.62 5.13 -1.64
C ARG A 174 10.55 5.34 -2.82
N HIS A 175 11.86 5.24 -2.61
CA HIS A 175 12.89 5.48 -3.61
C HIS A 175 13.42 4.20 -4.26
N ALA A 176 12.87 3.04 -3.93
CA ALA A 176 13.27 1.78 -4.54
C ALA A 176 13.05 1.81 -6.06
N LYS A 177 14.09 1.54 -6.84
CA LYS A 177 14.01 1.42 -8.29
C LYS A 177 13.14 0.23 -8.72
N ASN A 178 13.15 -0.85 -7.93
CA ASN A 178 12.21 -1.95 -8.08
C ASN A 178 10.90 -1.60 -7.37
N PRO A 179 9.82 -1.23 -8.09
CA PRO A 179 8.58 -0.80 -7.48
C PRO A 179 7.87 -1.92 -6.69
N VAL A 180 8.10 -3.18 -7.05
CA VAL A 180 7.52 -4.33 -6.33
C VAL A 180 8.21 -4.51 -4.98
N LEU A 181 9.54 -4.36 -4.93
CA LEU A 181 10.31 -4.40 -3.68
C LEU A 181 9.89 -3.26 -2.76
N GLY A 182 9.84 -2.02 -3.27
CA GLY A 182 9.40 -0.85 -2.51
C GLY A 182 7.98 -1.03 -1.94
N PHE A 183 7.04 -1.52 -2.76
CA PHE A 183 5.68 -1.79 -2.30
C PHE A 183 5.64 -2.87 -1.22
N ALA A 184 6.35 -3.99 -1.40
CA ALA A 184 6.38 -5.08 -0.43
C ALA A 184 6.96 -4.63 0.91
N CYS A 185 8.09 -3.91 0.91
CA CYS A 185 8.69 -3.36 2.12
C CYS A 185 7.75 -2.33 2.79
N GLY A 186 7.17 -1.41 2.01
CA GLY A 186 6.21 -0.43 2.52
C GLY A 186 4.98 -1.08 3.17
N LEU A 187 4.47 -2.18 2.61
CA LEU A 187 3.39 -2.96 3.23
C LEU A 187 3.80 -3.53 4.59
N LEU A 188 4.98 -4.16 4.69
CA LEU A 188 5.46 -4.74 5.95
C LEU A 188 5.62 -3.68 7.05
N LEU A 189 6.14 -2.51 6.69
CA LEU A 189 6.28 -1.37 7.61
C LEU A 189 4.92 -0.83 8.05
N ASN A 190 3.95 -0.75 7.14
CA ASN A 190 2.60 -0.32 7.48
C ASN A 190 1.90 -1.32 8.42
N LEU A 191 2.09 -2.63 8.22
CA LEU A 191 1.57 -3.64 9.13
C LEU A 191 2.13 -3.47 10.55
N LEU A 192 3.43 -3.19 10.70
CA LEU A 192 4.05 -2.92 12.01
C LEU A 192 3.50 -1.65 12.66
N ARG A 193 3.18 -0.62 11.87
CA ARG A 193 2.66 0.66 12.37
C ARG A 193 1.20 0.59 12.80
N ASP A 194 0.36 -0.08 12.01
CA ASP A 194 -1.09 0.06 12.07
C ASP A 194 -1.79 -1.11 12.78
N LEU A 195 -1.20 -2.32 12.77
CA LEU A 195 -1.81 -3.44 13.48
C LEU A 195 -1.74 -3.26 15.00
N PRO A 196 -2.87 -3.41 15.73
CA PRO A 196 -2.91 -3.21 17.19
C PRO A 196 -1.88 -4.05 17.93
N GLU A 197 -1.69 -5.31 17.54
CA GLU A 197 -0.75 -6.24 18.16
C GLU A 197 0.71 -5.79 18.00
N CYS A 198 1.01 -5.14 16.89
CA CYS A 198 2.33 -4.59 16.62
C CYS A 198 2.53 -3.28 17.37
N ARG A 199 1.50 -2.41 17.37
CA ARG A 199 1.54 -1.11 18.05
C ARG A 199 1.80 -1.25 19.54
N GLU A 200 1.20 -2.23 20.21
CA GLU A 200 1.40 -2.49 21.63
C GLU A 200 2.88 -2.76 21.96
N ILE A 201 3.59 -3.49 21.10
CA ILE A 201 5.02 -3.77 21.29
C ILE A 201 5.87 -2.52 21.12
N TYR A 202 5.54 -1.66 20.16
CA TYR A 202 6.24 -0.38 19.97
C TYR A 202 5.98 0.59 21.12
N GLN A 203 4.85 0.51 21.80
CA GLN A 203 4.51 1.34 22.96
C GLN A 203 5.11 0.81 24.28
N THR A 204 5.51 -0.47 24.33
CA THR A 204 6.10 -1.05 25.55
C THR A 204 7.61 -0.80 25.57
N PRO A 205 8.17 -0.11 26.60
CA PRO A 205 9.60 0.11 26.71
C PRO A 205 10.39 -1.19 26.63
N ASN A 206 11.39 -1.24 25.77
CA ASN A 206 12.26 -2.41 25.65
C ASN A 206 13.74 -1.98 25.60
N PRO A 207 14.41 -1.93 26.75
CA PRO A 207 15.79 -1.46 26.86
C PRO A 207 16.81 -2.29 26.07
N GLY A 208 16.47 -3.54 25.70
CA GLY A 208 17.38 -4.43 24.96
C GLY A 208 17.44 -4.20 23.46
N LEU A 209 16.52 -3.42 22.87
CA LEU A 209 16.52 -3.17 21.42
C LEU A 209 17.61 -2.20 20.94
N ARG A 210 18.20 -1.42 21.85
CA ARG A 210 19.28 -0.47 21.52
C ARG A 210 20.63 -1.12 21.28
N GLU A 211 20.84 -2.35 21.78
CA GLU A 211 22.11 -3.06 21.64
C GLU A 211 22.25 -3.81 20.30
N THR A 212 21.20 -3.86 19.48
CA THR A 212 21.14 -4.66 18.24
C THR A 212 20.84 -3.87 16.98
N GLY A 213 20.79 -2.53 17.05
CA GLY A 213 20.56 -1.63 15.92
C GLY A 213 21.83 -1.09 15.27
#